data_458f400a17a66e8187e9937ac1c4e7d5
#
_entry.id   458f400a17a66e8187e9937ac1c4e7d5
#
_cell.length_a   1.000
_cell.length_b   1.000
_cell.length_c   1.000
_cell.angle_alpha   90.00
_cell.angle_beta   90.00
_cell.angle_gamma   90.00
#
_symmetry.space_group_name_H-M   'P 1'
#
loop_
_entity.id
_entity.type
_entity.pdbx_description
1 polymer ?
#
loop_
_entity_poly.entity_id
_entity_poly.type
_entity_poly.pdbx_seq_one_letter_code
_entity_poly.pdbx_strand_id
1 'polypeptide(L)'
;MIRSYGISEAGLVRRVNEDRIFLGRNFFVLADGMGGYEGGQIASQSAVEAVRDFFEKEGERRVTEETVREAVLGANRAILSRKMKSREFQDMGTTLIVTAVSGGRLYWAHVGDSRLYVMRDGALTQITKDHSFVMTLLEEGKITKEEMRGHPRKNEITRAVGIRPSLDVDTGYLALDAPLLVLICSDGLSALLDDEVIRASLARCGNGEDALRDCAEELLREVYDAGATDNISAIFIQFTPDAINGAEP
;
A
#
# COMPACT_ATOMS: atom_id res chain seq x y z
N MET A 1 -18.94 2.08 -10.91
CA MET A 1 -17.98 1.07 -11.46
C MET A 1 -16.62 1.26 -10.77
N ILE A 2 -15.94 0.15 -10.41
CA ILE A 2 -14.56 0.19 -9.88
C ILE A 2 -13.63 -0.10 -11.05
N ARG A 3 -12.62 0.74 -11.27
CA ARG A 3 -11.53 0.51 -12.21
C ARG A 3 -10.22 0.58 -11.46
N SER A 4 -9.24 -0.22 -11.85
CA SER A 4 -7.94 -0.23 -11.20
C SER A 4 -6.83 -0.48 -12.20
N TYR A 5 -5.67 0.10 -11.93
CA TYR A 5 -4.44 -0.15 -12.66
C TYR A 5 -3.27 -0.24 -11.66
N GLY A 6 -2.31 -1.09 -11.93
CA GLY A 6 -1.16 -1.28 -11.03
C GLY A 6 0.14 -1.38 -11.80
N ILE A 7 1.19 -0.82 -11.21
CA ILE A 7 2.58 -0.91 -11.67
C ILE A 7 3.45 -1.44 -10.54
N SER A 8 4.50 -2.18 -10.89
CA SER A 8 5.52 -2.62 -9.94
C SER A 8 6.83 -2.85 -10.68
N GLU A 9 7.83 -2.02 -10.37
CA GLU A 9 9.11 -1.92 -11.07
C GLU A 9 10.28 -2.04 -10.08
N ALA A 10 11.42 -2.55 -10.55
CA ALA A 10 12.61 -2.67 -9.71
C ALA A 10 13.33 -1.32 -9.47
N GLY A 11 13.01 -0.29 -10.27
CA GLY A 11 13.76 0.96 -10.28
C GLY A 11 15.12 0.85 -10.95
N LEU A 12 15.97 1.87 -10.76
CA LEU A 12 17.30 1.95 -11.44
C LEU A 12 18.43 1.34 -10.63
N VAL A 13 18.28 1.17 -9.32
CA VAL A 13 19.37 0.79 -8.40
C VAL A 13 19.21 -0.64 -7.90
N ARG A 14 18.00 -1.07 -7.62
CA ARG A 14 17.73 -2.42 -7.10
C ARG A 14 17.85 -3.46 -8.21
N ARG A 15 18.42 -4.63 -7.90
CA ARG A 15 18.53 -5.75 -8.85
C ARG A 15 17.29 -6.63 -8.88
N VAL A 16 16.55 -6.65 -7.79
CA VAL A 16 15.37 -7.49 -7.59
C VAL A 16 14.23 -6.59 -7.12
N ASN A 17 13.03 -6.87 -7.60
CA ASN A 17 11.82 -6.24 -7.09
C ASN A 17 11.26 -7.10 -5.95
N GLU A 18 11.37 -6.58 -4.72
CA GLU A 18 10.87 -7.20 -3.50
C GLU A 18 9.43 -6.77 -3.16
N ASP A 19 8.89 -5.77 -3.88
CA ASP A 19 7.49 -5.39 -3.80
C ASP A 19 6.59 -6.44 -4.45
N ARG A 20 5.35 -6.55 -3.96
CA ARG A 20 4.29 -7.31 -4.60
C ARG A 20 2.97 -6.56 -4.52
N ILE A 21 2.25 -6.58 -5.62
CA ILE A 21 0.90 -6.03 -5.71
C ILE A 21 -0.09 -7.11 -6.15
N PHE A 22 -1.34 -6.94 -5.77
CA PHE A 22 -2.45 -7.74 -6.25
C PHE A 22 -3.68 -6.86 -6.50
N LEU A 23 -4.27 -7.00 -7.67
CA LEU A 23 -5.48 -6.33 -8.09
C LEU A 23 -6.58 -7.38 -8.26
N GLY A 24 -7.46 -7.46 -7.26
CA GLY A 24 -8.67 -8.29 -7.32
C GLY A 24 -9.86 -7.50 -7.84
N ARG A 25 -11.03 -8.14 -7.88
CA ARG A 25 -12.26 -7.50 -8.32
C ARG A 25 -12.73 -6.40 -7.35
N ASN A 26 -12.61 -6.64 -6.06
CA ASN A 26 -13.10 -5.77 -4.98
C ASN A 26 -12.13 -5.67 -3.80
N PHE A 27 -10.92 -6.21 -3.90
CA PHE A 27 -9.85 -6.02 -2.92
C PHE A 27 -8.51 -5.86 -3.62
N PHE A 28 -7.60 -5.11 -2.98
CA PHE A 28 -6.31 -4.74 -3.52
C PHE A 28 -5.27 -4.84 -2.42
N VAL A 29 -4.06 -5.26 -2.79
CA VAL A 29 -2.97 -5.51 -1.84
C VAL A 29 -1.68 -4.94 -2.37
N LEU A 30 -0.93 -4.25 -1.52
CA LEU A 30 0.45 -3.86 -1.77
C LEU A 30 1.30 -4.29 -0.58
N ALA A 31 2.43 -4.90 -0.86
CA ALA A 31 3.41 -5.36 0.10
C ALA A 31 4.81 -4.98 -0.39
N ASP A 32 5.55 -4.22 0.42
CA ASP A 32 6.94 -3.84 0.19
C ASP A 32 7.81 -4.72 1.08
N GLY A 33 8.60 -5.59 0.44
CA GLY A 33 9.36 -6.63 1.08
C GLY A 33 10.70 -6.14 1.59
N MET A 34 11.06 -6.57 2.79
CA MET A 34 12.37 -6.29 3.39
C MET A 34 13.04 -7.54 3.95
N GLY A 35 14.37 -7.58 3.92
CA GLY A 35 15.19 -8.66 4.46
C GLY A 35 16.42 -8.94 3.60
N GLY A 36 17.41 -9.61 4.16
CA GLY A 36 18.61 -10.00 3.41
C GLY A 36 18.34 -11.11 2.37
N TYR A 37 19.19 -11.22 1.36
CA TYR A 37 19.08 -12.17 0.25
C TYR A 37 17.72 -12.08 -0.48
N GLU A 38 16.92 -13.15 -0.46
CA GLU A 38 15.58 -13.24 -1.06
C GLU A 38 14.46 -13.03 -0.03
N GLY A 39 14.81 -12.61 1.19
CA GLY A 39 13.87 -12.55 2.32
C GLY A 39 12.70 -11.60 2.06
N GLY A 40 12.96 -10.40 1.55
CA GLY A 40 11.93 -9.42 1.23
C GLY A 40 10.95 -9.92 0.18
N GLN A 41 11.47 -10.50 -0.91
CA GLN A 41 10.65 -11.07 -1.99
C GLN A 41 9.73 -12.20 -1.48
N ILE A 42 10.26 -13.07 -0.61
CA ILE A 42 9.49 -14.18 -0.03
C ILE A 42 8.43 -13.65 0.95
N ALA A 43 8.76 -12.61 1.72
CA ALA A 43 7.84 -12.03 2.68
C ALA A 43 6.65 -11.35 1.99
N SER A 44 6.92 -10.45 1.02
CA SER A 44 5.88 -9.74 0.27
C SER A 44 4.99 -10.71 -0.52
N GLN A 45 5.59 -11.71 -1.19
CA GLN A 45 4.85 -12.76 -1.90
C GLN A 45 3.95 -13.56 -0.93
N SER A 46 4.49 -13.97 0.23
CA SER A 46 3.72 -14.73 1.24
C SER A 46 2.56 -13.93 1.81
N ALA A 47 2.76 -12.62 2.01
CA ALA A 47 1.71 -11.73 2.51
C ALA A 47 0.56 -11.61 1.49
N VAL A 48 0.89 -11.33 0.23
CA VAL A 48 -0.09 -11.19 -0.84
C VAL A 48 -0.87 -12.50 -1.05
N GLU A 49 -0.18 -13.65 -1.08
CA GLU A 49 -0.82 -14.96 -1.20
C GLU A 49 -1.77 -15.24 -0.04
N ALA A 50 -1.36 -14.97 1.20
CA ALA A 50 -2.18 -15.20 2.37
C ALA A 50 -3.44 -14.33 2.39
N VAL A 51 -3.32 -13.05 1.98
CA VAL A 51 -4.47 -12.14 1.87
C VAL A 51 -5.42 -12.59 0.76
N ARG A 52 -4.88 -12.95 -0.40
CA ARG A 52 -5.69 -13.47 -1.52
C ARG A 52 -6.47 -14.72 -1.09
N ASP A 53 -5.79 -15.71 -0.51
CA ASP A 53 -6.40 -16.95 -0.06
C ASP A 53 -7.47 -16.70 1.04
N PHE A 54 -7.27 -15.68 1.88
CA PHE A 54 -8.25 -15.27 2.86
C PHE A 54 -9.53 -14.77 2.20
N PHE A 55 -9.45 -13.81 1.27
CA PHE A 55 -10.63 -13.27 0.60
C PHE A 55 -11.31 -14.27 -0.34
N GLU A 56 -10.57 -15.14 -1.01
CA GLU A 56 -11.13 -16.21 -1.83
C GLU A 56 -11.94 -17.24 -1.02
N LYS A 57 -11.53 -17.52 0.22
CA LYS A 57 -12.25 -18.42 1.14
C LYS A 57 -13.47 -17.78 1.80
N GLU A 58 -13.39 -16.49 2.13
CA GLU A 58 -14.50 -15.74 2.75
C GLU A 58 -15.68 -15.56 1.78
N GLY A 59 -15.44 -15.60 0.47
CA GLY A 59 -16.47 -15.48 -0.57
C GLY A 59 -17.20 -14.13 -0.50
N GLU A 60 -18.55 -14.17 -0.56
CA GLU A 60 -19.42 -12.97 -0.55
C GLU A 60 -19.69 -12.39 0.85
N ARG A 61 -18.93 -12.81 1.86
CA ARG A 61 -19.09 -12.27 3.22
C ARG A 61 -18.90 -10.75 3.23
N ARG A 62 -19.74 -10.04 4.00
CA ARG A 62 -19.63 -8.60 4.17
C ARG A 62 -18.26 -8.24 4.78
N VAL A 63 -17.49 -7.43 4.07
CA VAL A 63 -16.21 -6.91 4.55
C VAL A 63 -16.45 -5.82 5.60
N THR A 64 -15.62 -5.81 6.63
CA THR A 64 -15.55 -4.83 7.72
C THR A 64 -14.10 -4.47 8.02
N GLU A 65 -13.85 -3.52 8.92
CA GLU A 65 -12.50 -3.22 9.42
C GLU A 65 -11.84 -4.45 10.06
N GLU A 66 -12.62 -5.26 10.78
CA GLU A 66 -12.11 -6.49 11.37
C GLU A 66 -11.72 -7.53 10.30
N THR A 67 -12.47 -7.61 9.20
CA THR A 67 -12.15 -8.51 8.09
C THR A 67 -10.79 -8.19 7.48
N VAL A 68 -10.49 -6.91 7.19
CA VAL A 68 -9.19 -6.51 6.64
C VAL A 68 -8.07 -6.64 7.67
N ARG A 69 -8.36 -6.43 8.96
CA ARG A 69 -7.43 -6.69 10.07
C ARG A 69 -7.06 -8.18 10.13
N GLU A 70 -8.05 -9.07 10.10
CA GLU A 70 -7.83 -10.52 10.15
C GLU A 70 -7.01 -11.02 8.96
N ALA A 71 -7.19 -10.45 7.76
CA ALA A 71 -6.38 -10.75 6.59
C ALA A 71 -4.91 -10.41 6.81
N VAL A 72 -4.60 -9.21 7.37
CA VAL A 72 -3.22 -8.81 7.72
C VAL A 72 -2.63 -9.70 8.80
N LEU A 73 -3.39 -10.04 9.85
CA LEU A 73 -2.93 -10.95 10.90
C LEU A 73 -2.71 -12.37 10.35
N GLY A 74 -3.50 -12.79 9.36
CA GLY A 74 -3.30 -14.03 8.61
C GLY A 74 -1.97 -14.04 7.85
N ALA A 75 -1.65 -12.95 7.15
CA ALA A 75 -0.38 -12.76 6.47
C ALA A 75 0.81 -12.79 7.46
N ASN A 76 0.67 -12.13 8.62
CA ASN A 76 1.69 -12.17 9.67
C ASN A 76 1.99 -13.60 10.12
N ARG A 77 0.96 -14.38 10.40
CA ARG A 77 1.12 -15.80 10.78
C ARG A 77 1.77 -16.63 9.69
N ALA A 78 1.43 -16.38 8.41
CA ALA A 78 2.00 -17.10 7.27
C ALA A 78 3.51 -16.87 7.15
N ILE A 79 3.96 -15.62 7.25
CA ILE A 79 5.39 -15.29 7.20
C ILE A 79 6.14 -15.88 8.40
N LEU A 80 5.62 -15.73 9.62
CA LEU A 80 6.23 -16.30 10.84
C LEU A 80 6.35 -17.82 10.74
N SER A 81 5.35 -18.49 10.18
CA SER A 81 5.40 -19.95 9.96
C SER A 81 6.49 -20.35 8.94
N ARG A 82 6.75 -19.52 7.91
CA ARG A 82 7.86 -19.75 6.98
C ARG A 82 9.22 -19.56 7.66
N LYS A 83 9.39 -18.54 8.50
CA LYS A 83 10.63 -18.32 9.28
C LYS A 83 11.01 -19.52 10.13
N MET A 84 10.03 -20.17 10.75
CA MET A 84 10.29 -21.37 11.55
C MET A 84 10.86 -22.55 10.76
N LYS A 85 10.64 -22.58 9.45
CA LYS A 85 11.08 -23.67 8.56
C LYS A 85 12.48 -23.46 7.99
N SER A 86 13.03 -22.23 8.00
CA SER A 86 14.35 -21.92 7.47
C SER A 86 15.03 -20.85 8.31
N ARG A 87 16.32 -21.10 8.64
CA ARG A 87 17.16 -20.10 9.35
C ARG A 87 17.57 -18.94 8.44
N GLU A 88 17.50 -19.12 7.15
CA GLU A 88 17.93 -18.16 6.13
C GLU A 88 17.02 -16.92 6.05
N PHE A 89 15.77 -17.07 6.50
CA PHE A 89 14.72 -16.03 6.38
C PHE A 89 14.31 -15.41 7.72
N GLN A 90 15.19 -15.41 8.73
CA GLN A 90 14.86 -14.94 10.08
C GLN A 90 14.53 -13.43 10.10
N ASP A 91 15.17 -12.64 9.24
CA ASP A 91 15.01 -11.18 9.19
C ASP A 91 13.99 -10.71 8.13
N MET A 92 13.33 -11.63 7.40
CA MET A 92 12.35 -11.24 6.39
C MET A 92 11.10 -10.62 7.03
N GLY A 93 10.57 -9.62 6.39
CA GLY A 93 9.32 -8.96 6.74
C GLY A 93 8.79 -8.18 5.55
N THR A 94 7.66 -7.54 5.71
CA THR A 94 7.08 -6.71 4.67
C THR A 94 6.18 -5.64 5.27
N THR A 95 6.05 -4.50 4.60
CA THR A 95 4.88 -3.64 4.79
C THR A 95 3.65 -4.35 4.25
N LEU A 96 2.46 -3.89 4.58
CA LEU A 96 1.25 -4.40 3.98
C LEU A 96 0.13 -3.37 4.03
N ILE A 97 -0.45 -3.09 2.87
CA ILE A 97 -1.73 -2.41 2.74
C ILE A 97 -2.72 -3.37 2.09
N VAL A 98 -3.84 -3.55 2.74
CA VAL A 98 -4.99 -4.31 2.25
C VAL A 98 -6.17 -3.37 2.16
N THR A 99 -6.82 -3.31 1.01
CA THR A 99 -8.08 -2.58 0.85
C THR A 99 -9.14 -3.49 0.28
N ALA A 100 -10.39 -3.33 0.72
CA ALA A 100 -11.51 -4.12 0.21
C ALA A 100 -12.81 -3.31 0.21
N VAL A 101 -13.61 -3.49 -0.85
CA VAL A 101 -14.87 -2.75 -1.06
C VAL A 101 -16.07 -3.61 -0.67
N SER A 102 -16.94 -3.06 0.16
CA SER A 102 -18.20 -3.68 0.54
C SER A 102 -19.19 -2.62 1.04
N GLY A 103 -20.45 -2.73 0.66
CA GLY A 103 -21.54 -1.88 1.19
C GLY A 103 -21.29 -0.37 1.04
N GLY A 104 -20.79 0.07 -0.11
CA GLY A 104 -20.50 1.49 -0.38
C GLY A 104 -19.33 2.06 0.41
N ARG A 105 -18.44 1.21 0.91
CA ARG A 105 -17.22 1.60 1.65
C ARG A 105 -16.00 0.90 1.11
N LEU A 106 -14.86 1.59 1.15
CA LEU A 106 -13.53 1.03 1.00
C LEU A 106 -12.93 0.86 2.39
N TYR A 107 -12.86 -0.36 2.87
CA TYR A 107 -12.16 -0.71 4.12
C TYR A 107 -10.68 -0.86 3.83
N TRP A 108 -9.84 -0.47 4.79
CA TRP A 108 -8.39 -0.60 4.67
C TRP A 108 -7.77 -1.08 5.97
N ALA A 109 -6.65 -1.79 5.83
CA ALA A 109 -5.74 -2.16 6.91
C ALA A 109 -4.30 -1.87 6.47
N HIS A 110 -3.45 -1.43 7.40
CA HIS A 110 -2.12 -0.94 7.11
C HIS A 110 -1.11 -1.31 8.19
N VAL A 111 0.08 -1.74 7.74
CA VAL A 111 1.29 -1.91 8.55
C VAL A 111 2.51 -1.51 7.72
N GLY A 112 3.35 -0.61 8.22
CA GLY A 112 4.58 -0.17 7.57
C GLY A 112 4.56 1.31 7.20
N ASP A 113 5.29 1.69 6.18
CA ASP A 113 5.42 3.05 5.65
C ASP A 113 5.00 3.20 4.18
N SER A 114 4.50 2.12 3.56
CA SER A 114 3.71 2.22 2.33
C SER A 114 2.46 3.06 2.60
N ARG A 115 1.99 3.82 1.62
CA ARG A 115 0.95 4.82 1.84
C ARG A 115 -0.31 4.59 1.02
N LEU A 116 -1.45 4.95 1.61
CA LEU A 116 -2.74 5.09 0.95
C LEU A 116 -3.12 6.56 0.91
N TYR A 117 -3.33 7.07 -0.30
CA TYR A 117 -3.81 8.42 -0.57
C TYR A 117 -5.20 8.40 -1.18
N VAL A 118 -5.94 9.46 -0.94
CA VAL A 118 -7.22 9.73 -1.61
C VAL A 118 -7.15 11.10 -2.27
N MET A 119 -7.51 11.13 -3.55
CA MET A 119 -7.74 12.35 -4.31
C MET A 119 -9.24 12.55 -4.45
N ARG A 120 -9.75 13.65 -3.89
CA ARG A 120 -11.17 14.04 -3.96
C ARG A 120 -11.27 15.56 -4.11
N ASP A 121 -12.06 16.03 -5.05
CA ASP A 121 -12.32 17.45 -5.29
C ASP A 121 -11.03 18.30 -5.45
N GLY A 122 -9.99 17.73 -6.08
CA GLY A 122 -8.70 18.38 -6.28
C GLY A 122 -7.75 18.37 -5.08
N ALA A 123 -8.18 17.82 -3.94
CA ALA A 123 -7.37 17.67 -2.73
C ALA A 123 -6.82 16.26 -2.57
N LEU A 124 -5.52 16.14 -2.30
CA LEU A 124 -4.86 14.89 -1.94
C LEU A 124 -4.77 14.77 -0.42
N THR A 125 -5.18 13.64 0.11
CA THR A 125 -5.10 13.33 1.55
C THR A 125 -4.41 11.99 1.76
N GLN A 126 -3.34 11.94 2.54
CA GLN A 126 -2.77 10.69 3.03
C GLN A 126 -3.67 10.14 4.13
N ILE A 127 -4.13 8.91 3.96
CA ILE A 127 -5.05 8.22 4.89
C ILE A 127 -4.27 7.40 5.93
N THR A 128 -3.24 6.70 5.48
CA THR A 128 -2.36 5.92 6.37
C THR A 128 -1.34 6.83 7.02
N LYS A 129 -0.86 6.42 8.18
CA LYS A 129 0.22 7.08 8.89
C LYS A 129 1.44 6.14 8.93
N ASP A 130 2.58 6.63 8.47
CA ASP A 130 3.78 5.81 8.35
C ASP A 130 4.21 5.27 9.72
N HIS A 131 4.43 3.97 9.81
CA HIS A 131 5.03 3.33 10.97
C HIS A 131 6.56 3.41 10.86
N SER A 132 7.11 4.61 10.94
CA SER A 132 8.53 4.89 10.84
C SER A 132 9.08 5.60 12.07
N PHE A 133 10.41 5.50 12.27
CA PHE A 133 11.10 6.18 13.36
C PHE A 133 10.92 7.69 13.25
N VAL A 134 11.06 8.24 12.05
CA VAL A 134 10.94 9.70 11.85
C VAL A 134 9.53 10.21 12.06
N MET A 135 8.50 9.41 11.76
CA MET A 135 7.11 9.76 12.09
C MET A 135 6.90 9.82 13.61
N THR A 136 7.51 8.92 14.37
CA THR A 136 7.47 8.96 15.84
C THR A 136 8.12 10.26 16.36
N LEU A 137 9.28 10.65 15.81
CA LEU A 137 9.94 11.91 16.21
C LEU A 137 9.09 13.16 15.86
N LEU A 138 8.43 13.15 14.70
CA LEU A 138 7.55 14.23 14.28
C LEU A 138 6.36 14.39 15.25
N GLU A 139 5.74 13.28 15.66
CA GLU A 139 4.62 13.29 16.60
C GLU A 139 5.01 13.75 18.00
N GLU A 140 6.22 13.40 18.42
CA GLU A 140 6.78 13.87 19.69
C GLU A 140 7.24 15.34 19.61
N GLY A 141 7.10 16.00 18.45
CA GLY A 141 7.53 17.37 18.21
C GLY A 141 9.05 17.57 18.25
N LYS A 142 9.81 16.49 18.06
CA LYS A 142 11.30 16.51 18.09
C LYS A 142 11.92 16.94 16.77
N ILE A 143 11.19 16.78 15.67
CA ILE A 143 11.58 17.21 14.31
C ILE A 143 10.38 17.83 13.58
N THR A 144 10.65 18.65 12.56
CA THR A 144 9.66 19.16 11.62
C THR A 144 9.45 18.20 10.43
N LYS A 145 8.43 18.47 9.61
CA LYS A 145 8.22 17.70 8.35
C LYS A 145 9.40 17.85 7.37
N GLU A 146 10.02 19.02 7.33
CA GLU A 146 11.17 19.29 6.49
C GLU A 146 12.38 18.46 6.93
N GLU A 147 12.65 18.43 8.25
CA GLU A 147 13.74 17.66 8.84
C GLU A 147 13.57 16.15 8.68
N MET A 148 12.31 15.67 8.64
CA MET A 148 11.98 14.26 8.46
C MET A 148 12.56 13.70 7.15
N ARG A 149 12.49 14.45 6.04
CA ARG A 149 12.97 14.02 4.72
C ARG A 149 14.49 13.85 4.64
N GLY A 150 15.24 14.70 5.32
CA GLY A 150 16.69 14.65 5.38
C GLY A 150 17.26 13.77 6.51
N HIS A 151 16.42 13.17 7.32
CA HIS A 151 16.84 12.45 8.50
C HIS A 151 17.61 11.17 8.16
N PRO A 152 18.76 10.87 8.80
CA PRO A 152 19.60 9.69 8.47
C PRO A 152 18.88 8.34 8.71
N ARG A 153 17.87 8.31 9.55
CA ARG A 153 17.04 7.12 9.85
C ARG A 153 15.64 7.20 9.25
N LYS A 154 15.45 7.91 8.14
CA LYS A 154 14.14 8.11 7.51
C LYS A 154 13.50 6.82 7.01
N ASN A 155 14.31 5.84 6.60
CA ASN A 155 13.84 4.55 6.08
C ASN A 155 13.72 3.48 7.18
N GLU A 156 13.82 3.85 8.47
CA GLU A 156 13.67 2.89 9.57
C GLU A 156 12.21 2.74 9.95
N ILE A 157 11.62 1.60 9.60
CA ILE A 157 10.25 1.26 9.97
C ILE A 157 10.19 0.70 11.38
N THR A 158 9.10 0.99 12.09
CA THR A 158 8.87 0.56 13.48
C THR A 158 7.91 -0.61 13.61
N ARG A 159 7.10 -0.86 12.55
CA ARG A 159 6.18 -1.99 12.47
C ARG A 159 6.24 -2.62 11.09
N ALA A 160 6.28 -3.95 11.05
CA ALA A 160 6.22 -4.74 9.82
C ALA A 160 5.57 -6.10 10.06
N VAL A 161 4.96 -6.62 9.02
CA VAL A 161 4.35 -7.95 8.99
C VAL A 161 5.45 -9.01 8.93
N GLY A 162 5.30 -10.07 9.71
CA GLY A 162 6.26 -11.18 9.77
C GLY A 162 7.42 -10.97 10.76
N ILE A 163 7.46 -9.88 11.52
CA ILE A 163 8.53 -9.61 12.49
C ILE A 163 8.20 -10.12 13.90
N ARG A 164 6.99 -9.90 14.37
CA ARG A 164 6.56 -10.28 15.73
C ARG A 164 5.23 -11.02 15.71
N PRO A 165 4.99 -11.95 16.65
CA PRO A 165 3.68 -12.62 16.78
C PRO A 165 2.54 -11.65 17.08
N SER A 166 2.76 -10.67 17.96
CA SER A 166 1.82 -9.58 18.20
C SER A 166 2.07 -8.46 17.22
N LEU A 167 1.03 -8.06 16.50
CA LEU A 167 1.09 -7.03 15.47
C LEU A 167 -0.07 -6.07 15.63
N ASP A 168 0.25 -4.79 15.83
CA ASP A 168 -0.73 -3.71 15.80
C ASP A 168 -1.00 -3.32 14.34
N VAL A 169 -2.26 -3.39 13.93
CA VAL A 169 -2.72 -3.11 12.57
C VAL A 169 -3.63 -1.90 12.61
N ASP A 170 -3.28 -0.86 11.89
CA ASP A 170 -4.14 0.30 11.71
C ASP A 170 -5.24 -0.03 10.69
N THR A 171 -6.48 0.35 10.99
CA THR A 171 -7.63 0.08 10.13
C THR A 171 -8.56 1.27 10.07
N GLY A 172 -9.38 1.31 9.03
CA GLY A 172 -10.43 2.29 8.88
C GLY A 172 -11.25 2.04 7.61
N TYR A 173 -12.09 3.00 7.28
CA TYR A 173 -12.85 2.96 6.04
C TYR A 173 -13.03 4.36 5.44
N LEU A 174 -13.29 4.39 4.13
CA LEU A 174 -13.66 5.55 3.35
C LEU A 174 -15.07 5.35 2.81
N ALA A 175 -15.95 6.33 2.94
CA ALA A 175 -17.24 6.30 2.29
C ALA A 175 -17.06 6.53 0.79
N LEU A 176 -17.73 5.70 -0.01
CA LEU A 176 -17.74 5.81 -1.47
C LEU A 176 -19.01 6.55 -1.92
N ASP A 177 -19.24 7.73 -1.35
CA ASP A 177 -20.43 8.58 -1.54
C ASP A 177 -20.26 9.61 -2.67
N ALA A 178 -19.04 9.77 -3.17
CA ALA A 178 -18.68 10.64 -4.28
C ALA A 178 -17.55 10.04 -5.11
N PRO A 179 -17.34 10.48 -6.36
CA PRO A 179 -16.19 10.05 -7.16
C PRO A 179 -14.88 10.32 -6.43
N LEU A 180 -13.98 9.35 -6.44
CA LEU A 180 -12.65 9.50 -5.87
C LEU A 180 -11.62 8.61 -6.57
N LEU A 181 -10.37 9.00 -6.51
CA LEU A 181 -9.23 8.22 -6.94
C LEU A 181 -8.38 7.88 -5.72
N VAL A 182 -8.11 6.60 -5.53
CA VAL A 182 -7.21 6.08 -4.49
C VAL A 182 -5.88 5.73 -5.12
N LEU A 183 -4.79 6.13 -4.48
CA LEU A 183 -3.44 5.68 -4.77
C LEU A 183 -2.91 4.91 -3.56
N ILE A 184 -2.46 3.68 -3.77
CA ILE A 184 -1.69 2.90 -2.81
C ILE A 184 -0.29 2.77 -3.38
N CYS A 185 0.76 3.11 -2.63
CA CYS A 185 2.13 3.05 -3.12
C CYS A 185 3.14 2.61 -2.06
N SER A 186 4.25 2.01 -2.52
CA SER A 186 5.44 1.77 -1.69
C SER A 186 6.25 3.06 -1.48
N ASP A 187 7.22 3.00 -0.58
CA ASP A 187 8.10 4.12 -0.25
C ASP A 187 8.99 4.54 -1.43
N GLY A 188 9.31 3.63 -2.36
CA GLY A 188 10.04 3.95 -3.58
C GLY A 188 9.40 5.03 -4.45
N LEU A 189 8.08 5.26 -4.28
CA LEU A 189 7.39 6.40 -4.86
C LEU A 189 7.33 7.57 -3.88
N SER A 190 6.78 7.35 -2.69
CA SER A 190 6.45 8.43 -1.75
C SER A 190 7.66 9.02 -1.00
N ALA A 191 8.82 8.37 -1.02
CA ALA A 191 10.06 8.94 -0.49
C ALA A 191 10.79 9.84 -1.51
N LEU A 192 10.47 9.73 -2.80
CA LEU A 192 11.06 10.51 -3.87
C LEU A 192 10.18 11.68 -4.31
N LEU A 193 8.87 11.50 -4.33
CA LEU A 193 7.92 12.53 -4.77
C LEU A 193 7.25 13.22 -3.59
N ASP A 194 7.16 14.55 -3.67
CA ASP A 194 6.38 15.34 -2.74
C ASP A 194 4.88 15.13 -2.95
N ASP A 195 4.09 15.23 -1.89
CA ASP A 195 2.62 15.11 -1.96
C ASP A 195 2.01 16.07 -3.00
N GLU A 196 2.62 17.25 -3.22
CA GLU A 196 2.17 18.21 -4.23
C GLU A 196 2.41 17.72 -5.66
N VAL A 197 3.54 17.03 -5.92
CA VAL A 197 3.82 16.40 -7.22
C VAL A 197 2.82 15.27 -7.47
N ILE A 198 2.61 14.42 -6.47
CA ILE A 198 1.60 13.34 -6.52
C ILE A 198 0.21 13.93 -6.79
N ARG A 199 -0.19 14.97 -6.05
CA ARG A 199 -1.46 15.65 -6.23
C ARG A 199 -1.63 16.20 -7.65
N ALA A 200 -0.59 16.87 -8.17
CA ALA A 200 -0.63 17.46 -9.51
C ALA A 200 -0.77 16.40 -10.60
N SER A 201 -0.09 15.26 -10.48
CA SER A 201 -0.21 14.12 -11.40
C SER A 201 -1.61 13.50 -11.33
N LEU A 202 -2.11 13.20 -10.11
CA LEU A 202 -3.44 12.62 -9.94
C LEU A 202 -4.58 13.55 -10.37
N ALA A 203 -4.40 14.87 -10.27
CA ALA A 203 -5.38 15.86 -10.74
C ALA A 203 -5.58 15.86 -12.26
N ARG A 204 -4.58 15.40 -13.02
CA ARG A 204 -4.65 15.24 -14.48
C ARG A 204 -5.22 13.89 -14.91
N CYS A 205 -5.39 12.96 -13.96
CA CYS A 205 -5.90 11.63 -14.23
C CYS A 205 -7.34 11.70 -14.75
N GLY A 206 -7.55 11.26 -15.96
CA GLY A 206 -8.86 11.18 -16.60
C GLY A 206 -9.71 10.02 -16.05
N ASN A 207 -10.83 9.78 -16.71
CA ASN A 207 -11.72 8.67 -16.38
C ASN A 207 -11.53 7.50 -17.34
N GLY A 208 -11.40 6.29 -16.82
CA GLY A 208 -11.28 5.06 -17.61
C GLY A 208 -9.98 4.32 -17.36
N GLU A 209 -9.89 3.10 -17.87
CA GLU A 209 -8.74 2.22 -17.65
C GLU A 209 -7.48 2.75 -18.35
N ASP A 210 -7.62 3.23 -19.61
CA ASP A 210 -6.52 3.85 -20.33
C ASP A 210 -6.02 5.12 -19.63
N ALA A 211 -6.93 5.94 -19.09
CA ALA A 211 -6.56 7.12 -18.33
C ALA A 211 -5.84 6.80 -17.02
N LEU A 212 -6.20 5.71 -16.33
CA LEU A 212 -5.47 5.23 -15.15
C LEU A 212 -4.06 4.75 -15.51
N ARG A 213 -3.92 4.06 -16.65
CA ARG A 213 -2.61 3.65 -17.16
C ARG A 213 -1.74 4.85 -17.46
N ASP A 214 -2.25 5.81 -18.24
CA ASP A 214 -1.51 7.01 -18.63
C ASP A 214 -1.06 7.82 -17.40
N CYS A 215 -1.95 7.93 -16.40
CA CYS A 215 -1.66 8.57 -15.10
C CYS A 215 -0.54 7.83 -14.34
N ALA A 216 -0.59 6.51 -14.31
CA ALA A 216 0.42 5.69 -13.66
C ALA A 216 1.78 5.81 -14.34
N GLU A 217 1.82 5.81 -15.69
CA GLU A 217 3.04 5.97 -16.47
C GLU A 217 3.62 7.39 -16.33
N GLU A 218 2.78 8.41 -16.19
CA GLU A 218 3.24 9.78 -15.93
C GLU A 218 3.88 9.87 -14.55
N LEU A 219 3.21 9.35 -13.51
CA LEU A 219 3.74 9.35 -12.15
C LEU A 219 5.03 8.52 -12.05
N LEU A 220 5.11 7.39 -12.77
CA LEU A 220 6.31 6.58 -12.83
C LEU A 220 7.48 7.34 -13.46
N ARG A 221 7.25 8.12 -14.53
CA ARG A 221 8.28 8.97 -15.13
C ARG A 221 8.83 9.98 -14.13
N GLU A 222 7.99 10.65 -13.34
CA GLU A 222 8.43 11.57 -12.28
C GLU A 222 9.34 10.85 -11.25
N VAL A 223 9.02 9.60 -10.88
CA VAL A 223 9.87 8.79 -9.98
C VAL A 223 11.22 8.47 -10.63
N TYR A 224 11.23 8.11 -11.92
CA TYR A 224 12.48 7.82 -12.64
C TYR A 224 13.34 9.07 -12.80
N ASP A 225 12.74 10.23 -13.08
CA ASP A 225 13.45 11.51 -13.15
C ASP A 225 14.02 11.92 -11.78
N ALA A 226 13.38 11.51 -10.68
CA ALA A 226 13.87 11.68 -9.31
C ALA A 226 14.94 10.63 -8.89
N GLY A 227 15.30 9.70 -9.80
CA GLY A 227 16.39 8.74 -9.62
C GLY A 227 16.00 7.30 -9.33
N ALA A 228 14.72 6.97 -9.09
CA ALA A 228 14.17 5.61 -8.95
C ALA A 228 15.08 4.67 -8.13
N THR A 229 15.44 5.08 -6.91
CA THR A 229 16.49 4.44 -6.09
C THR A 229 16.05 3.17 -5.40
N ASP A 230 14.74 2.89 -5.36
CA ASP A 230 14.15 1.70 -4.74
C ASP A 230 13.15 1.01 -5.67
N ASN A 231 12.57 -0.12 -5.21
CA ASN A 231 11.43 -0.74 -5.87
C ASN A 231 10.25 0.21 -5.83
N ILE A 232 9.50 0.28 -6.93
CA ILE A 232 8.41 1.24 -7.10
C ILE A 232 7.15 0.46 -7.38
N SER A 233 6.19 0.52 -6.48
CA SER A 233 4.89 -0.10 -6.69
C SER A 233 3.77 0.88 -6.40
N ALA A 234 2.75 0.87 -7.27
CA ALA A 234 1.58 1.71 -7.11
C ALA A 234 0.31 1.01 -7.65
N ILE A 235 -0.80 1.20 -6.96
CA ILE A 235 -2.13 0.76 -7.36
C ILE A 235 -3.03 1.99 -7.39
N PHE A 236 -3.66 2.23 -8.54
CA PHE A 236 -4.66 3.27 -8.75
C PHE A 236 -6.03 2.63 -8.77
N ILE A 237 -6.97 3.16 -7.98
CA ILE A 237 -8.35 2.65 -7.90
C ILE A 237 -9.30 3.83 -8.07
N GLN A 238 -10.06 3.82 -9.17
CA GLN A 238 -11.03 4.86 -9.47
C GLN A 238 -12.45 4.38 -9.15
N PHE A 239 -13.15 5.17 -8.35
CA PHE A 239 -14.55 4.99 -8.02
C PHE A 239 -15.40 6.05 -8.73
N THR A 240 -16.36 5.61 -9.53
CA THR A 240 -17.33 6.48 -10.22
C THR A 240 -18.73 6.31 -9.63
N PRO A 241 -19.65 7.31 -9.80
CA PRO A 241 -21.00 7.26 -9.23
C PRO A 241 -21.79 5.99 -9.53
N ASP A 242 -21.60 5.39 -10.71
CA ASP A 242 -22.24 4.10 -11.07
C ASP A 242 -21.79 2.92 -10.17
N ALA A 243 -20.63 3.05 -9.50
CA ALA A 243 -20.17 2.06 -8.53
C ALA A 243 -20.87 2.18 -7.18
N ILE A 244 -21.38 3.37 -6.89
CA ILE A 244 -22.00 3.73 -5.61
C ILE A 244 -23.45 3.22 -5.56
N ASN A 245 -24.16 3.27 -6.68
CA ASN A 245 -25.57 2.89 -6.81
C ASN A 245 -25.80 1.41 -7.21
N GLY A 246 -24.76 0.68 -7.58
CA GLY A 246 -24.84 -0.71 -8.04
C GLY A 246 -24.56 -1.78 -6.96
N ALA A 247 -24.36 -1.36 -5.72
CA ALA A 247 -24.09 -2.26 -4.58
C ALA A 247 -25.37 -2.39 -3.70
N GLU A 248 -26.53 -2.67 -4.29
CA GLU A 248 -27.67 -3.23 -3.58
C GLU A 248 -27.74 -4.75 -3.80
N PRO A 249 -28.25 -5.49 -2.81
CA PRO A 249 -27.87 -6.83 -2.41
C PRO A 249 -28.17 -7.92 -3.40
#